data_52c50d13a591912a3b4b4b894456a9f0
#
_entry.id   52c50d13a591912a3b4b4b894456a9f0
#
_cell.length_a   1.000
_cell.length_b   1.000
_cell.length_c   1.000
_cell.angle_alpha   90.00
_cell.angle_beta   90.00
_cell.angle_gamma   90.00
#
_symmetry.space_group_name_H-M   'P 1'
#
loop_
_entity.id
_entity.type
_entity.pdbx_description
1 polymer ?
#
loop_
_entity_poly.entity_id
_entity_poly.type
_entity_poly.pdbx_seq_one_letter_code
_entity_poly.pdbx_strand_id
1 'polypeptide(L)'
;MMHIKLSPLLFGKRLVAVKDGRKLILNGVVFDFSPMREGDTLPRSAIESEWFAPQSECVQLVDGELVLMLTLPIPDNYSQEQAFPSDLINVPDGIVAFPQPLPVEGGEPPEFEIPTYTVPGIIDWSKLVTKEMKDASALAEHLLKMKAELATRNAIAATQILRIQDRVETISYGVDAGEATDEDLAEQDALLMSLKAWKGYKFSLGKVTAQPTWHAAPVWPAAPAIPNIEAAPMGLASEQI
;
A
#
# COMPACT_ATOMS: atom_id res chain seq x y z
N MET A 1 1.62 17.92 18.22
CA MET A 1 2.96 17.46 18.64
C MET A 1 3.87 17.36 17.43
N MET A 2 5.21 17.21 17.58
CA MET A 2 6.15 17.03 16.47
C MET A 2 7.13 15.93 16.81
N HIS A 3 7.32 15.01 15.85
CA HIS A 3 8.25 13.91 15.92
C HIS A 3 9.28 14.08 14.80
N ILE A 4 10.54 14.26 15.16
CA ILE A 4 11.64 14.46 14.22
C ILE A 4 12.54 13.23 14.24
N LYS A 5 12.56 12.51 13.14
CA LYS A 5 13.53 11.45 12.87
C LYS A 5 14.82 12.08 12.38
N LEU A 6 15.94 11.51 12.75
CA LEU A 6 17.26 12.03 12.40
C LEU A 6 18.01 11.06 11.49
N SER A 7 18.52 11.59 10.37
CA SER A 7 19.37 10.85 9.43
C SER A 7 20.78 11.45 9.46
N PRO A 8 21.75 10.79 10.10
CA PRO A 8 23.11 11.32 10.19
C PRO A 8 23.80 11.33 8.83
N LEU A 9 24.50 12.43 8.54
CA LEU A 9 25.26 12.59 7.32
C LEU A 9 26.54 13.40 7.63
N LEU A 10 27.70 12.90 7.19
CA LEU A 10 28.95 13.69 7.21
C LEU A 10 28.76 14.90 6.30
N PHE A 11 28.65 16.07 6.91
CA PHE A 11 28.28 17.28 6.21
C PHE A 11 28.89 18.49 6.90
N GLY A 12 29.68 19.26 6.18
CA GLY A 12 30.42 20.40 6.73
C GLY A 12 29.60 21.62 7.13
N LYS A 13 28.28 21.54 7.05
CA LYS A 13 27.34 22.60 7.48
C LYS A 13 26.77 22.25 8.86
N ARG A 14 26.24 23.27 9.53
CA ARG A 14 25.57 23.13 10.81
C ARG A 14 24.06 23.35 10.67
N LEU A 15 23.29 22.59 11.40
CA LEU A 15 21.85 22.73 11.47
C LEU A 15 21.44 23.36 12.81
N VAL A 16 20.77 24.50 12.75
CA VAL A 16 20.03 25.08 13.86
C VAL A 16 18.55 24.99 13.52
N ALA A 17 17.77 24.34 14.38
CA ALA A 17 16.35 24.21 14.20
C ALA A 17 15.58 24.85 15.36
N VAL A 18 14.52 25.57 15.06
CA VAL A 18 13.59 26.13 16.03
C VAL A 18 12.16 25.69 15.65
N LYS A 19 11.44 25.14 16.61
CA LYS A 19 10.05 24.75 16.45
C LYS A 19 9.13 25.82 17.03
N ASP A 20 8.07 26.18 16.30
CA ASP A 20 6.98 27.05 16.74
C ASP A 20 5.64 26.47 16.26
N GLY A 21 4.95 25.78 17.13
CA GLY A 21 3.72 25.06 16.81
C GLY A 21 3.95 24.01 15.71
N ARG A 22 3.37 24.21 14.52
CA ARG A 22 3.56 23.40 13.31
C ARG A 22 4.57 23.99 12.32
N LYS A 23 5.31 25.01 12.75
CA LYS A 23 6.38 25.60 11.96
C LYS A 23 7.71 25.02 12.40
N LEU A 24 8.59 24.85 11.45
CA LEU A 24 9.97 24.44 11.68
C LEU A 24 10.89 25.44 10.96
N ILE A 25 11.76 26.09 11.72
CA ILE A 25 12.71 27.06 11.21
C ILE A 25 14.08 26.38 11.17
N LEU A 26 14.60 26.17 9.98
CA LEU A 26 15.90 25.52 9.74
C LEU A 26 16.89 26.56 9.22
N ASN A 27 17.89 26.91 10.01
CA ASN A 27 18.89 27.93 9.64
C ASN A 27 18.27 29.24 9.13
N GLY A 28 17.16 29.69 9.77
CA GLY A 28 16.43 30.90 9.39
C GLY A 28 15.39 30.72 8.27
N VAL A 29 15.24 29.54 7.68
CA VAL A 29 14.21 29.24 6.68
C VAL A 29 12.99 28.62 7.36
N VAL A 30 11.83 29.24 7.23
CA VAL A 30 10.57 28.85 7.88
C VAL A 30 9.77 27.90 6.99
N PHE A 31 9.55 26.69 7.45
CA PHE A 31 8.63 25.73 6.83
C PHE A 31 7.36 25.64 7.68
N ASP A 32 6.25 26.13 7.15
CA ASP A 32 4.96 26.19 7.87
C ASP A 32 4.05 25.05 7.41
N PHE A 33 3.85 24.05 8.26
CA PHE A 33 3.00 22.88 8.01
C PHE A 33 1.58 23.04 8.58
N SER A 34 1.20 24.25 9.01
CA SER A 34 -0.15 24.52 9.56
C SER A 34 -1.30 24.15 8.61
N PRO A 35 -1.16 24.24 7.27
CA PRO A 35 -2.21 23.82 6.34
C PRO A 35 -2.53 22.32 6.35
N MET A 36 -1.62 21.45 6.82
CA MET A 36 -1.84 20.00 6.86
C MET A 36 -2.96 19.64 7.84
N ARG A 37 -3.78 18.67 7.45
CA ARG A 37 -4.84 18.07 8.26
C ARG A 37 -4.47 16.64 8.65
N GLU A 38 -5.22 16.11 9.61
CA GLU A 38 -5.07 14.73 10.06
C GLU A 38 -5.14 13.73 8.88
N GLY A 39 -4.13 12.87 8.82
CA GLY A 39 -3.99 11.88 7.76
C GLY A 39 -3.32 12.39 6.48
N ASP A 40 -3.03 13.69 6.35
CA ASP A 40 -2.34 14.25 5.19
C ASP A 40 -0.88 13.82 5.12
N THR A 41 -0.37 13.74 3.87
CA THR A 41 1.02 13.42 3.57
C THR A 41 1.57 14.40 2.55
N LEU A 42 2.72 14.98 2.84
CA LEU A 42 3.44 15.86 1.92
C LEU A 42 4.72 15.15 1.47
N PRO A 43 4.86 14.79 0.19
CA PRO A 43 6.04 14.07 -0.28
C PRO A 43 7.31 14.94 -0.15
N ARG A 44 8.45 14.30 0.05
CA ARG A 44 9.75 14.98 0.17
C ARG A 44 10.02 15.92 -1.01
N SER A 45 9.59 15.55 -2.21
CA SER A 45 9.76 16.34 -3.44
C SER A 45 8.94 17.64 -3.47
N ALA A 46 8.06 17.86 -2.51
CA ALA A 46 7.30 19.10 -2.33
C ALA A 46 8.07 20.15 -1.53
N ILE A 47 9.18 19.79 -0.86
CA ILE A 47 9.91 20.68 0.05
C ILE A 47 11.28 20.98 -0.54
N GLU A 48 11.55 22.24 -0.84
CA GLU A 48 12.86 22.69 -1.32
C GLU A 48 13.78 23.00 -0.13
N SER A 49 14.55 22.00 0.29
CA SER A 49 15.52 22.14 1.40
C SER A 49 16.50 20.98 1.43
N GLU A 50 17.76 21.26 1.73
CA GLU A 50 18.79 20.24 1.96
C GLU A 50 18.66 19.57 3.35
N TRP A 51 17.90 20.17 4.26
CA TRP A 51 17.76 19.73 5.64
C TRP A 51 16.74 18.62 5.85
N PHE A 52 15.81 18.44 4.92
CA PHE A 52 14.93 17.26 4.93
C PHE A 52 15.66 16.09 4.30
N ALA A 53 15.76 14.99 5.04
CA ALA A 53 16.56 13.83 4.61
C ALA A 53 16.08 13.27 3.26
N PRO A 54 16.99 12.96 2.32
CA PRO A 54 16.60 12.41 1.02
C PRO A 54 15.93 11.05 1.12
N GLN A 55 16.20 10.30 2.18
CA GLN A 55 15.59 9.00 2.47
C GLN A 55 14.15 9.14 3.04
N SER A 56 13.77 10.36 3.46
CA SER A 56 12.39 10.63 3.89
C SER A 56 11.46 10.56 2.70
N GLU A 57 10.47 9.70 2.74
CA GLU A 57 9.45 9.65 1.70
C GLU A 57 8.52 10.86 1.78
N CYS A 58 8.22 11.33 2.99
CA CYS A 58 7.22 12.36 3.21
C CYS A 58 7.29 13.01 4.60
N VAL A 59 6.58 14.13 4.75
CA VAL A 59 6.11 14.70 6.02
C VAL A 59 4.65 14.27 6.19
N GLN A 60 4.28 13.80 7.37
CA GLN A 60 2.94 13.27 7.67
C GLN A 60 2.35 13.94 8.90
N LEU A 61 1.03 14.11 8.92
CA LEU A 61 0.29 14.45 10.13
C LEU A 61 -0.58 13.24 10.52
N VAL A 62 -0.20 12.57 11.59
CA VAL A 62 -0.85 11.35 12.08
C VAL A 62 -1.08 11.46 13.58
N ASP A 63 -2.30 11.19 14.05
CA ASP A 63 -2.70 11.27 15.46
C ASP A 63 -2.38 12.63 16.11
N GLY A 64 -2.52 13.70 15.32
CA GLY A 64 -2.20 15.07 15.74
C GLY A 64 -0.70 15.38 15.83
N GLU A 65 0.16 14.44 15.45
CA GLU A 65 1.61 14.57 15.45
C GLU A 65 2.15 14.77 14.04
N LEU A 66 2.95 15.83 13.87
CA LEU A 66 3.70 16.07 12.63
C LEU A 66 4.98 15.25 12.66
N VAL A 67 5.08 14.25 11.79
CA VAL A 67 6.23 13.35 11.66
C VAL A 67 7.04 13.74 10.44
N LEU A 68 8.32 13.99 10.62
CA LEU A 68 9.26 14.34 9.56
C LEU A 68 10.66 13.79 9.83
N MET A 69 11.52 13.79 8.82
CA MET A 69 12.91 13.34 8.95
C MET A 69 13.86 14.45 8.49
N LEU A 70 14.79 14.81 9.35
CA LEU A 70 15.84 15.77 9.05
C LEU A 70 17.19 15.09 8.84
N THR A 71 18.01 15.68 7.97
CA THR A 71 19.43 15.39 7.90
C THR A 71 20.10 15.96 9.15
N LEU A 72 20.74 15.10 9.95
CA LEU A 72 21.59 15.51 11.05
C LEU A 72 23.02 15.65 10.51
N PRO A 73 23.56 16.87 10.33
CA PRO A 73 24.95 17.04 9.93
C PRO A 73 25.85 16.63 11.09
N ILE A 74 26.79 15.74 10.81
CA ILE A 74 27.77 15.27 11.80
C ILE A 74 29.17 15.65 11.34
N PRO A 75 30.02 16.18 12.26
CA PRO A 75 31.44 16.49 11.99
C PRO A 75 32.30 15.23 12.08
N ASP A 76 33.62 15.34 11.78
CA ASP A 76 34.54 14.21 11.86
C ASP A 76 34.70 13.66 13.30
N ASN A 77 34.52 14.52 14.32
CA ASN A 77 34.54 14.13 15.74
C ASN A 77 33.14 13.83 16.29
N TYR A 78 32.27 13.20 15.49
CA TYR A 78 30.93 12.86 15.90
C TYR A 78 30.90 11.94 17.13
N SER A 79 29.88 12.08 17.95
CA SER A 79 29.58 11.19 19.06
C SER A 79 28.82 9.95 18.59
N GLN A 80 28.75 8.92 19.46
CA GLN A 80 27.92 7.74 19.20
C GLN A 80 26.44 8.12 19.07
N GLU A 81 25.96 9.11 19.83
CA GLU A 81 24.59 9.62 19.76
C GLU A 81 24.31 10.33 18.44
N GLN A 82 25.30 10.95 17.83
CA GLN A 82 25.18 11.53 16.49
C GLN A 82 25.21 10.47 15.39
N ALA A 83 26.02 9.41 15.54
CA ALA A 83 26.11 8.33 14.56
C ALA A 83 24.85 7.44 14.55
N PHE A 84 24.24 7.25 15.72
CA PHE A 84 23.03 6.43 15.91
C PHE A 84 21.99 7.22 16.69
N PRO A 85 21.42 8.28 16.10
CA PRO A 85 20.51 9.16 16.83
C PRO A 85 19.18 8.49 17.12
N SER A 86 18.68 8.74 18.33
CA SER A 86 17.29 8.43 18.66
C SER A 86 16.35 9.47 18.07
N ASP A 87 15.12 9.06 17.75
CA ASP A 87 14.08 9.97 17.32
C ASP A 87 13.76 11.02 18.41
N LEU A 88 13.53 12.25 18.01
CA LEU A 88 13.11 13.34 18.89
C LEU A 88 11.58 13.34 18.97
N ILE A 89 11.02 12.81 20.05
CA ILE A 89 9.59 12.66 20.26
C ILE A 89 9.07 13.83 21.11
N ASN A 90 7.87 14.32 20.77
CA ASN A 90 7.21 15.43 21.50
C ASN A 90 8.09 16.69 21.62
N VAL A 91 8.75 17.05 20.53
CA VAL A 91 9.65 18.22 20.49
C VAL A 91 8.91 19.47 20.99
N PRO A 92 9.40 20.13 22.05
CA PRO A 92 8.79 21.36 22.57
C PRO A 92 9.03 22.54 21.62
N ASP A 93 8.24 23.61 21.80
CA ASP A 93 8.50 24.87 21.10
C ASP A 93 9.81 25.49 21.60
N GLY A 94 10.53 26.13 20.71
CA GLY A 94 11.87 26.68 20.94
C GLY A 94 12.97 25.95 20.16
N ILE A 95 14.21 26.08 20.62
CA ILE A 95 15.38 25.48 19.98
C ILE A 95 15.31 23.96 20.10
N VAL A 96 15.46 23.27 18.99
CA VAL A 96 15.52 21.79 18.95
C VAL A 96 16.90 21.33 19.43
N ALA A 97 16.92 20.52 20.47
CA ALA A 97 18.16 19.94 21.00
C ALA A 97 18.58 18.72 20.17
N PHE A 98 19.61 18.86 19.36
CA PHE A 98 20.25 17.77 18.64
C PHE A 98 21.36 17.11 19.44
N PRO A 99 21.72 15.83 19.18
CA PRO A 99 22.92 15.21 19.71
C PRO A 99 24.18 16.03 19.39
N GLN A 100 25.07 16.17 20.36
CA GLN A 100 26.27 17.00 20.23
C GLN A 100 27.49 16.15 19.86
N PRO A 101 28.50 16.72 19.13
CA PRO A 101 29.76 16.05 18.88
C PRO A 101 30.58 15.84 20.14
N LEU A 102 31.64 15.04 20.04
CA LEU A 102 32.60 14.89 21.10
C LEU A 102 33.32 16.23 21.37
N PRO A 103 33.67 16.55 22.63
CA PRO A 103 34.42 17.74 22.94
C PRO A 103 35.79 17.74 22.20
N VAL A 104 36.19 18.90 21.69
CA VAL A 104 37.51 19.09 21.14
C VAL A 104 38.41 19.60 22.29
N GLU A 105 39.54 18.94 22.54
CA GLU A 105 40.49 19.39 23.58
C GLU A 105 40.93 20.84 23.30
N GLY A 106 40.65 21.76 24.24
CA GLY A 106 41.01 23.17 24.15
C GLY A 106 40.08 24.07 23.31
N GLY A 107 38.99 23.55 22.78
CA GLY A 107 37.98 24.33 22.06
C GLY A 107 36.83 24.78 22.97
N GLU A 108 36.43 26.04 22.90
CA GLU A 108 35.17 26.50 23.47
C GLU A 108 34.00 25.81 22.74
N PRO A 109 32.90 25.45 23.46
CA PRO A 109 31.70 24.99 22.81
C PRO A 109 31.26 26.00 21.75
N PRO A 110 30.95 25.58 20.52
CA PRO A 110 30.59 26.52 19.49
C PRO A 110 29.30 27.27 19.87
N GLU A 111 29.39 28.57 19.96
CA GLU A 111 28.25 29.46 20.26
C GLU A 111 27.17 29.35 19.15
N PHE A 112 25.92 29.17 19.53
CA PHE A 112 24.81 29.01 18.58
C PHE A 112 24.22 30.37 18.25
N GLU A 113 24.60 30.97 17.14
CA GLU A 113 23.89 32.12 16.60
C GLU A 113 22.57 31.66 15.99
N ILE A 114 21.48 32.01 16.64
CA ILE A 114 20.14 31.86 16.04
C ILE A 114 20.04 32.97 14.98
N PRO A 115 19.70 32.63 13.72
CA PRO A 115 19.51 33.64 12.71
C PRO A 115 18.46 34.68 13.17
N THR A 116 18.83 35.95 13.19
CA THR A 116 17.98 37.06 13.62
C THR A 116 16.91 37.42 12.57
N TYR A 117 17.03 36.86 11.36
CA TYR A 117 16.06 37.05 10.29
C TYR A 117 15.55 35.68 9.83
N THR A 118 14.31 35.65 9.38
CA THR A 118 13.68 34.44 8.81
C THR A 118 13.18 34.73 7.41
N VAL A 119 13.33 33.73 6.53
CA VAL A 119 12.77 33.75 5.18
C VAL A 119 11.80 32.57 5.02
N PRO A 120 10.71 32.73 4.25
CA PRO A 120 9.80 31.61 4.02
C PRO A 120 10.50 30.51 3.21
N GLY A 121 10.35 29.28 3.63
CA GLY A 121 10.73 28.10 2.87
C GLY A 121 9.71 27.80 1.77
N ILE A 122 10.16 27.10 0.72
CA ILE A 122 9.33 26.73 -0.39
C ILE A 122 8.72 25.36 -0.14
N ILE A 123 7.39 25.31 -0.08
CA ILE A 123 6.59 24.09 -0.03
C ILE A 123 5.62 24.11 -1.21
N ASP A 124 5.71 23.12 -2.07
CA ASP A 124 4.77 22.91 -3.17
C ASP A 124 3.52 22.16 -2.67
N TRP A 125 2.53 22.92 -2.24
CA TRP A 125 1.27 22.41 -1.71
C TRP A 125 0.41 21.69 -2.76
N SER A 126 0.68 21.84 -4.06
CA SER A 126 -0.03 21.12 -5.10
C SER A 126 0.23 19.60 -5.04
N LYS A 127 1.32 19.21 -4.40
CA LYS A 127 1.70 17.80 -4.18
C LYS A 127 1.15 17.20 -2.89
N LEU A 128 0.34 17.94 -2.12
CA LEU A 128 -0.26 17.42 -0.90
C LEU A 128 -1.19 16.25 -1.22
N VAL A 129 -0.95 15.11 -0.60
CA VAL A 129 -1.82 13.93 -0.66
C VAL A 129 -2.69 13.91 0.58
N THR A 130 -3.96 14.24 0.42
CA THR A 130 -4.90 14.27 1.55
C THR A 130 -5.33 12.86 1.95
N LYS A 131 -5.87 12.74 3.16
CA LYS A 131 -6.46 11.48 3.63
C LYS A 131 -7.54 10.99 2.69
N GLU A 132 -8.42 11.89 2.23
CA GLU A 132 -9.51 11.55 1.31
C GLU A 132 -9.00 11.01 -0.02
N MET A 133 -7.90 11.56 -0.54
CA MET A 133 -7.27 11.05 -1.78
C MET A 133 -6.72 9.63 -1.59
N LYS A 134 -6.11 9.35 -0.44
CA LYS A 134 -5.60 8.01 -0.12
C LYS A 134 -6.75 7.01 0.04
N ASP A 135 -7.79 7.39 0.78
CA ASP A 135 -8.98 6.55 1.00
C ASP A 135 -9.69 6.25 -0.34
N ALA A 136 -9.83 7.26 -1.21
CA ALA A 136 -10.41 7.09 -2.54
C ALA A 136 -9.55 6.17 -3.44
N SER A 137 -8.22 6.31 -3.39
CA SER A 137 -7.30 5.43 -4.14
C SER A 137 -7.37 3.99 -3.65
N ALA A 138 -7.38 3.77 -2.33
CA ALA A 138 -7.51 2.44 -1.75
C ALA A 138 -8.86 1.78 -2.10
N LEU A 139 -9.95 2.56 -2.08
CA LEU A 139 -11.27 2.09 -2.49
C LEU A 139 -11.30 1.69 -3.98
N ALA A 140 -10.71 2.50 -4.85
CA ALA A 140 -10.63 2.22 -6.27
C ALA A 140 -9.81 0.94 -6.56
N GLU A 141 -8.67 0.77 -5.89
CA GLU A 141 -7.84 -0.43 -5.99
C GLU A 141 -8.60 -1.67 -5.52
N HIS A 142 -9.28 -1.57 -4.37
CA HIS A 142 -10.10 -2.66 -3.86
C HIS A 142 -11.21 -3.06 -4.83
N LEU A 143 -11.91 -2.08 -5.43
CA LEU A 143 -12.92 -2.33 -6.45
C LEU A 143 -12.35 -3.06 -7.68
N LEU A 144 -11.16 -2.67 -8.15
CA LEU A 144 -10.49 -3.34 -9.26
C LEU A 144 -10.16 -4.80 -8.92
N LYS A 145 -9.66 -5.05 -7.71
CA LYS A 145 -9.38 -6.39 -7.21
C LYS A 145 -10.64 -7.27 -7.16
N MET A 146 -11.75 -6.73 -6.66
CA MET A 146 -13.02 -7.49 -6.61
C MET A 146 -13.58 -7.77 -8.00
N LYS A 147 -13.45 -6.85 -8.94
CA LYS A 147 -13.84 -7.08 -10.36
C LYS A 147 -12.98 -8.16 -11.01
N ALA A 148 -11.67 -8.16 -10.77
CA ALA A 148 -10.74 -9.18 -11.28
C ALA A 148 -11.09 -10.57 -10.72
N GLU A 149 -11.36 -10.66 -9.42
CA GLU A 149 -11.80 -11.91 -8.78
C GLU A 149 -13.11 -12.43 -9.38
N LEU A 150 -14.10 -11.57 -9.59
CA LEU A 150 -15.34 -11.95 -10.24
C LEU A 150 -15.12 -12.47 -11.67
N ALA A 151 -14.25 -11.82 -12.44
CA ALA A 151 -13.90 -12.24 -13.79
C ALA A 151 -13.24 -13.62 -13.80
N THR A 152 -12.30 -13.86 -12.89
CA THR A 152 -11.60 -15.15 -12.71
C THR A 152 -12.61 -16.27 -12.40
N ARG A 153 -13.49 -16.06 -11.43
CA ARG A 153 -14.52 -17.04 -11.07
C ARG A 153 -15.48 -17.32 -12.21
N ASN A 154 -15.89 -16.31 -12.96
CA ASN A 154 -16.73 -16.49 -14.17
C ASN A 154 -16.02 -17.26 -15.27
N ALA A 155 -14.73 -17.03 -15.49
CA ALA A 155 -13.92 -17.76 -16.45
C ALA A 155 -13.80 -19.24 -16.07
N ILE A 156 -13.51 -19.54 -14.80
CA ILE A 156 -13.48 -20.92 -14.28
C ILE A 156 -14.85 -21.60 -14.51
N ALA A 157 -15.94 -20.95 -14.15
CA ALA A 157 -17.28 -21.50 -14.33
C ALA A 157 -17.59 -21.78 -15.81
N ALA A 158 -17.21 -20.85 -16.70
CA ALA A 158 -17.40 -21.05 -18.15
C ALA A 158 -16.60 -22.24 -18.67
N THR A 159 -15.32 -22.36 -18.28
CA THR A 159 -14.46 -23.48 -18.67
C THR A 159 -15.01 -24.82 -18.20
N GLN A 160 -15.47 -24.92 -16.95
CA GLN A 160 -16.05 -26.16 -16.43
C GLN A 160 -17.36 -26.53 -17.16
N ILE A 161 -18.22 -25.55 -17.43
CA ILE A 161 -19.46 -25.77 -18.18
C ILE A 161 -19.15 -26.33 -19.56
N LEU A 162 -18.23 -25.72 -20.30
CA LEU A 162 -17.86 -26.17 -21.65
C LEU A 162 -17.26 -27.59 -21.62
N ARG A 163 -16.34 -27.85 -20.71
CA ARG A 163 -15.68 -29.16 -20.58
C ARG A 163 -16.68 -30.27 -20.25
N ILE A 164 -17.65 -30.01 -19.35
CA ILE A 164 -18.69 -31.00 -19.01
C ILE A 164 -19.66 -31.19 -20.19
N GLN A 165 -20.04 -30.13 -20.88
CA GLN A 165 -20.92 -30.20 -22.04
C GLN A 165 -20.30 -31.04 -23.16
N ASP A 166 -19.02 -30.81 -23.48
CA ASP A 166 -18.27 -31.58 -24.50
C ASP A 166 -18.26 -33.09 -24.18
N ARG A 167 -17.98 -33.46 -22.91
CA ARG A 167 -17.99 -34.87 -22.50
C ARG A 167 -19.38 -35.49 -22.56
N VAL A 168 -20.41 -34.79 -22.08
CA VAL A 168 -21.81 -35.23 -22.15
C VAL A 168 -22.22 -35.49 -23.63
N GLU A 169 -21.84 -34.60 -24.54
CA GLU A 169 -22.12 -34.73 -25.98
C GLU A 169 -21.37 -35.90 -26.56
N THR A 170 -20.09 -36.10 -26.19
CA THR A 170 -19.31 -37.28 -26.65
C THR A 170 -19.95 -38.61 -26.24
N ILE A 171 -20.42 -38.72 -24.98
CA ILE A 171 -21.13 -39.92 -24.52
C ILE A 171 -22.41 -40.11 -25.30
N SER A 172 -23.17 -39.04 -25.60
CA SER A 172 -24.42 -39.10 -26.38
C SER A 172 -24.17 -39.69 -27.77
N TYR A 173 -23.03 -39.44 -28.42
CA TYR A 173 -22.68 -40.08 -29.70
C TYR A 173 -22.54 -41.60 -29.56
N GLY A 174 -21.95 -42.08 -28.44
CA GLY A 174 -21.87 -43.52 -28.13
C GLY A 174 -23.24 -44.14 -27.90
N VAL A 175 -24.14 -43.40 -27.22
CA VAL A 175 -25.54 -43.85 -27.01
C VAL A 175 -26.29 -43.98 -28.34
N ASP A 176 -26.19 -42.97 -29.21
CA ASP A 176 -26.83 -42.95 -30.52
C ASP A 176 -26.28 -44.04 -31.44
N ALA A 177 -25.04 -44.41 -31.29
CA ALA A 177 -24.39 -45.53 -32.02
C ALA A 177 -24.73 -46.90 -31.43
N GLY A 178 -25.33 -46.98 -30.24
CA GLY A 178 -25.57 -48.24 -29.53
C GLY A 178 -24.30 -48.88 -28.94
N GLU A 179 -23.24 -48.11 -28.75
CA GLU A 179 -21.90 -48.54 -28.25
C GLU A 179 -21.62 -48.12 -26.81
N ALA A 180 -22.49 -47.28 -26.22
CA ALA A 180 -22.35 -46.80 -24.84
C ALA A 180 -22.51 -47.95 -23.84
N THR A 181 -21.62 -47.97 -22.82
CA THR A 181 -21.68 -48.91 -21.70
C THR A 181 -22.58 -48.37 -20.57
N ASP A 182 -22.92 -49.23 -19.61
CA ASP A 182 -23.62 -48.78 -18.37
C ASP A 182 -22.78 -47.80 -17.58
N GLU A 183 -21.44 -47.89 -17.63
CA GLU A 183 -20.52 -46.95 -17.01
C GLU A 183 -20.55 -45.58 -17.70
N ASP A 184 -20.64 -45.52 -19.01
CA ASP A 184 -20.79 -44.28 -19.77
C ASP A 184 -22.13 -43.56 -19.42
N LEU A 185 -23.21 -44.31 -19.28
CA LEU A 185 -24.51 -43.78 -18.90
C LEU A 185 -24.51 -43.20 -17.45
N ALA A 186 -23.84 -43.92 -16.52
CA ALA A 186 -23.68 -43.49 -15.16
C ALA A 186 -22.79 -42.21 -15.07
N GLU A 187 -21.69 -42.15 -15.88
CA GLU A 187 -20.87 -40.94 -16.01
C GLU A 187 -21.71 -39.76 -16.56
N GLN A 188 -22.53 -39.97 -17.59
CA GLN A 188 -23.35 -38.94 -18.20
C GLN A 188 -24.30 -38.34 -17.18
N ASP A 189 -25.00 -39.18 -16.39
CA ASP A 189 -25.93 -38.71 -15.35
C ASP A 189 -25.23 -37.87 -14.28
N ALA A 190 -24.05 -38.31 -13.79
CA ALA A 190 -23.25 -37.56 -12.84
C ALA A 190 -22.78 -36.23 -13.40
N LEU A 191 -22.38 -36.20 -14.68
CA LEU A 191 -21.95 -34.98 -15.36
C LEU A 191 -23.09 -34.00 -15.59
N LEU A 192 -24.32 -34.47 -15.89
CA LEU A 192 -25.51 -33.62 -16.00
C LEU A 192 -25.87 -32.94 -14.69
N MET A 193 -25.73 -33.64 -13.54
CA MET A 193 -25.89 -33.04 -12.21
C MET A 193 -24.83 -31.97 -11.96
N SER A 194 -23.57 -32.27 -12.28
CA SER A 194 -22.45 -31.32 -12.15
C SER A 194 -22.66 -30.09 -13.04
N LEU A 195 -23.08 -30.28 -14.28
CA LEU A 195 -23.40 -29.21 -15.23
C LEU A 195 -24.48 -28.25 -14.70
N LYS A 196 -25.53 -28.81 -14.10
CA LYS A 196 -26.59 -28.02 -13.46
C LYS A 196 -26.01 -27.17 -12.30
N ALA A 197 -25.19 -27.75 -11.48
CA ALA A 197 -24.54 -27.05 -10.35
C ALA A 197 -23.66 -25.92 -10.84
N TRP A 198 -22.79 -26.14 -11.85
CA TRP A 198 -21.91 -25.11 -12.41
C TRP A 198 -22.69 -23.98 -13.11
N LYS A 199 -23.79 -24.29 -13.80
CA LYS A 199 -24.69 -23.28 -14.37
C LYS A 199 -25.32 -22.43 -13.27
N GLY A 200 -25.80 -23.06 -12.18
CA GLY A 200 -26.34 -22.39 -11.00
C GLY A 200 -25.28 -21.46 -10.33
N TYR A 201 -24.05 -21.94 -10.18
CA TYR A 201 -22.94 -21.14 -9.66
C TYR A 201 -22.68 -19.91 -10.53
N LYS A 202 -22.56 -20.08 -11.86
CA LYS A 202 -22.35 -18.98 -12.80
C LYS A 202 -23.50 -17.96 -12.75
N PHE A 203 -24.73 -18.41 -12.63
CA PHE A 203 -25.88 -17.52 -12.45
C PHE A 203 -25.79 -16.73 -11.13
N SER A 204 -25.38 -17.36 -10.05
CA SER A 204 -25.20 -16.72 -8.75
C SER A 204 -24.06 -15.68 -8.77
N LEU A 205 -22.97 -15.95 -9.49
CA LEU A 205 -21.90 -14.97 -9.71
C LEU A 205 -22.41 -13.69 -10.38
N GLY A 206 -23.34 -13.80 -11.34
CA GLY A 206 -23.96 -12.65 -11.98
C GLY A 206 -24.75 -11.74 -11.05
N LYS A 207 -25.11 -12.22 -9.85
CA LYS A 207 -25.84 -11.45 -8.83
C LYS A 207 -24.93 -10.83 -7.77
N VAL A 208 -23.65 -11.15 -7.74
CA VAL A 208 -22.69 -10.66 -6.70
C VAL A 208 -22.61 -9.14 -6.72
N THR A 209 -22.59 -8.53 -7.89
CA THR A 209 -22.51 -7.06 -8.03
C THR A 209 -23.76 -6.32 -7.58
N ALA A 210 -24.89 -7.02 -7.42
CA ALA A 210 -26.14 -6.45 -6.93
C ALA A 210 -26.29 -6.55 -5.40
N GLN A 211 -25.34 -7.15 -4.70
CA GLN A 211 -25.38 -7.24 -3.24
C GLN A 211 -25.16 -5.85 -2.62
N PRO A 212 -25.83 -5.52 -1.51
CA PRO A 212 -25.59 -4.26 -0.79
C PRO A 212 -24.14 -4.12 -0.30
N THR A 213 -23.47 -5.25 -0.06
CA THR A 213 -22.06 -5.33 0.36
C THR A 213 -21.07 -5.36 -0.79
N TRP A 214 -21.57 -5.17 -2.05
CA TRP A 214 -20.67 -5.23 -3.22
C TRP A 214 -19.48 -4.31 -3.07
N HIS A 215 -18.39 -4.80 -3.54
CA HIS A 215 -17.00 -4.48 -3.46
C HIS A 215 -16.40 -4.34 -2.05
N ALA A 216 -17.13 -3.91 -1.03
CA ALA A 216 -16.58 -3.77 0.33
C ALA A 216 -16.36 -5.14 1.01
N ALA A 217 -17.39 -5.99 0.99
CA ALA A 217 -17.37 -7.35 1.55
C ALA A 217 -18.36 -8.25 0.78
N PRO A 218 -18.05 -8.63 -0.48
CA PRO A 218 -18.96 -9.44 -1.27
C PRO A 218 -19.07 -10.86 -0.72
N VAL A 219 -20.28 -11.39 -0.70
CA VAL A 219 -20.55 -12.80 -0.38
C VAL A 219 -20.44 -13.61 -1.67
N TRP A 220 -19.36 -14.38 -1.77
CA TRP A 220 -19.14 -15.25 -2.93
C TRP A 220 -19.93 -16.53 -2.82
N PRO A 221 -20.63 -16.99 -3.89
CA PRO A 221 -21.23 -18.31 -3.90
C PRO A 221 -20.13 -19.40 -3.82
N ALA A 222 -20.48 -20.52 -3.20
CA ALA A 222 -19.58 -21.68 -3.15
C ALA A 222 -19.44 -22.30 -4.55
N ALA A 223 -18.21 -22.52 -4.98
CA ALA A 223 -17.96 -23.20 -6.25
C ALA A 223 -18.27 -24.70 -6.12
N PRO A 224 -18.94 -25.31 -7.13
CA PRO A 224 -19.11 -26.76 -7.16
C PRO A 224 -17.76 -27.50 -7.27
N ALA A 225 -17.76 -28.79 -6.90
CA ALA A 225 -16.61 -29.65 -7.14
C ALA A 225 -16.34 -29.82 -8.65
N ILE A 226 -15.06 -29.82 -9.01
CA ILE A 226 -14.64 -30.07 -10.40
C ILE A 226 -14.80 -31.57 -10.67
N PRO A 227 -15.61 -32.00 -11.66
CA PRO A 227 -15.74 -33.41 -11.97
C PRO A 227 -14.45 -33.96 -12.58
N ASN A 228 -14.12 -35.21 -12.24
CA ASN A 228 -13.07 -35.93 -12.95
C ASN A 228 -13.60 -36.40 -14.31
N ILE A 229 -12.92 -36.06 -15.39
CA ILE A 229 -13.25 -36.48 -16.76
C ILE A 229 -11.95 -37.07 -17.33
N GLU A 230 -11.87 -38.39 -17.35
CA GLU A 230 -10.65 -39.10 -17.72
C GLU A 230 -10.33 -38.99 -19.25
N ALA A 231 -11.34 -38.83 -20.07
CA ALA A 231 -11.19 -38.71 -21.53
C ALA A 231 -11.06 -37.22 -22.00
N ALA A 232 -10.86 -36.27 -21.11
CA ALA A 232 -10.60 -34.88 -21.53
C ALA A 232 -9.24 -34.82 -22.24
N PRO A 233 -9.15 -34.25 -23.46
CA PRO A 233 -7.85 -34.06 -24.11
C PRO A 233 -6.93 -33.26 -23.18
N MET A 234 -5.68 -33.75 -23.05
CA MET A 234 -4.68 -33.12 -22.18
C MET A 234 -4.39 -31.67 -22.62
N GLY A 235 -5.01 -30.76 -21.99
CA GLY A 235 -4.81 -29.34 -22.18
C GLY A 235 -5.31 -28.53 -20.99
N LEU A 236 -4.41 -28.18 -20.11
CA LEU A 236 -4.52 -27.41 -18.88
C LEU A 236 -4.44 -28.27 -17.62
N ALA A 237 -3.21 -28.76 -17.35
CA ALA A 237 -2.82 -29.04 -15.99
C ALA A 237 -3.07 -27.78 -15.16
N SER A 238 -4.01 -27.85 -14.21
CA SER A 238 -4.19 -26.82 -13.23
C SER A 238 -2.92 -26.75 -12.39
N GLU A 239 -2.05 -25.79 -12.66
CA GLU A 239 -1.10 -25.34 -11.66
C GLU A 239 -1.91 -24.85 -10.48
N GLN A 240 -1.84 -25.60 -9.42
CA GLN A 240 -2.23 -25.16 -8.09
C GLN A 240 -1.25 -24.08 -7.66
N ILE A 241 -1.74 -22.90 -7.42
CA ILE A 241 -1.08 -21.87 -6.62
C ILE A 241 -1.84 -21.72 -5.31
#